data_b1b2175e99227258edae91291e19ee86
#
_entry.id   b1b2175e99227258edae91291e19ee86
#
_cell.length_a   1.000
_cell.length_b   1.000
_cell.length_c   1.000
_cell.angle_alpha   90.00
_cell.angle_beta   90.00
_cell.angle_gamma   90.00
#
_symmetry.space_group_name_H-M   'P 1'
#
loop_
_entity.id
_entity.type
_entity.pdbx_description
1 polymer ?
#
loop_
_entity_poly.entity_id
_entity_poly.type
_entity_poly.pdbx_seq_one_letter_code
_entity_poly.pdbx_strand_id
1 'polypeptide(L)'
;MRFRRLCAAVLLAAFIPVSTPANAAQTTCEDVYTPVQFGLVKQTMYGRLCVPQGAKTLQVLVPGGTYTSGYWDIPVDGDKRSVVRAMNSAGVATMAVDRIGSGKSTKPLSILVDVPNQAQAVHQVIEKLRPRFTKVLVGGHSIGSAIAMAEAGTYKDVDGVLITGMTHQWDYVRAVPALTNLVPALLDAKLSLRGLDVGYLTTVAGSRYRMFHAPGPENTAVNAWDEANKDVVSAGEFVTTALMSNLVLPVSALIDVPVMTMQTSDDYFCGTPPLGADCSSASALVRSEKPFYPRAPRVDGFVVSGYGHVFNFDTKVADEYHAALVAWQRGI
;
A
#
# COMPACT_ATOMS: atom_id res chain seq x y z
N MET A 1 9.31 63.70 -62.34
CA MET A 1 9.67 62.25 -62.23
C MET A 1 9.94 61.96 -60.78
N ARG A 2 9.03 61.23 -60.12
CA ARG A 2 9.20 60.79 -58.70
C ARG A 2 9.29 59.26 -58.67
N PHE A 3 10.49 58.73 -58.31
CA PHE A 3 10.73 57.36 -58.17
C PHE A 3 10.16 56.86 -56.77
N ARG A 4 9.21 55.97 -56.80
CA ARG A 4 8.73 55.20 -55.59
C ARG A 4 9.64 54.00 -55.38
N ARG A 5 10.32 53.96 -54.26
CA ARG A 5 11.05 52.74 -53.81
C ARG A 5 10.06 51.82 -53.14
N LEU A 6 9.86 50.61 -53.65
CA LEU A 6 9.19 49.50 -52.97
C LEU A 6 10.16 48.83 -51.96
N CYS A 7 9.80 48.81 -50.68
CA CYS A 7 10.48 48.00 -49.70
C CYS A 7 9.75 46.65 -49.68
N ALA A 8 10.42 45.53 -50.03
CA ALA A 8 9.95 44.19 -49.83
C ALA A 8 10.27 43.75 -48.39
N ALA A 9 9.26 43.50 -47.59
CA ALA A 9 9.41 42.89 -46.27
C ALA A 9 9.50 41.37 -46.40
N VAL A 10 10.62 40.79 -46.03
CA VAL A 10 10.82 39.33 -45.94
C VAL A 10 10.31 38.85 -44.56
N LEU A 11 9.22 38.14 -44.56
CA LEU A 11 8.71 37.44 -43.37
C LEU A 11 9.50 36.14 -43.14
N LEU A 12 10.39 36.14 -42.15
CA LEU A 12 10.98 34.90 -41.64
C LEU A 12 9.94 34.19 -40.78
N ALA A 13 9.40 33.07 -41.26
CA ALA A 13 8.60 32.16 -40.47
C ALA A 13 9.54 31.35 -39.56
N ALA A 14 9.50 31.66 -38.26
CA ALA A 14 10.19 30.86 -37.24
C ALA A 14 9.44 29.52 -37.09
N PHE A 15 10.07 28.43 -37.51
CA PHE A 15 9.61 27.08 -37.18
C PHE A 15 9.86 26.81 -35.67
N ILE A 16 8.80 26.85 -34.86
CA ILE A 16 8.82 26.35 -33.49
C ILE A 16 8.70 24.81 -33.59
N PRO A 17 9.69 24.05 -33.12
CA PRO A 17 9.55 22.60 -33.08
C PRO A 17 8.42 22.26 -32.11
N VAL A 18 7.36 21.69 -32.63
CA VAL A 18 6.30 21.04 -31.80
C VAL A 18 6.97 19.83 -31.15
N SER A 19 7.27 19.93 -29.86
CA SER A 19 7.68 18.78 -29.08
C SER A 19 6.53 17.77 -29.08
N THR A 20 6.74 16.63 -29.74
CA THR A 20 5.83 15.48 -29.62
C THR A 20 5.69 15.13 -28.14
N PRO A 21 4.46 14.93 -27.63
CA PRO A 21 4.30 14.46 -26.25
C PRO A 21 5.08 13.16 -26.11
N ALA A 22 5.91 13.09 -25.04
CA ALA A 22 6.62 11.86 -24.72
C ALA A 22 5.58 10.73 -24.65
N ASN A 23 5.74 9.72 -25.50
CA ASN A 23 4.88 8.52 -25.46
C ASN A 23 4.87 8.01 -24.03
N ALA A 24 3.69 7.97 -23.40
CA ALA A 24 3.55 7.34 -22.09
C ALA A 24 4.13 5.93 -22.21
N ALA A 25 5.14 5.62 -21.40
CA ALA A 25 5.85 4.35 -21.48
C ALA A 25 4.83 3.21 -21.40
N GLN A 26 4.82 2.33 -22.41
CA GLN A 26 3.87 1.23 -22.46
C GLN A 26 4.05 0.35 -21.21
N THR A 27 2.99 0.20 -20.41
CA THR A 27 2.97 -0.65 -19.22
C THR A 27 2.37 -2.00 -19.59
N THR A 28 3.07 -3.07 -19.28
CA THR A 28 2.57 -4.44 -19.42
C THR A 28 2.19 -4.99 -18.06
N CYS A 29 0.97 -5.53 -17.94
CA CYS A 29 0.49 -6.12 -16.68
C CYS A 29 0.15 -7.60 -16.88
N GLU A 30 0.60 -8.44 -15.93
CA GLU A 30 0.35 -9.89 -15.93
C GLU A 30 -0.07 -10.40 -14.55
N ASP A 31 -0.90 -11.44 -14.51
CA ASP A 31 -1.22 -12.18 -13.30
C ASP A 31 -0.10 -13.18 -13.03
N VAL A 32 0.51 -13.11 -11.85
CA VAL A 32 1.62 -13.96 -11.42
C VAL A 32 1.18 -14.83 -10.26
N TYR A 33 1.43 -16.13 -10.37
CA TYR A 33 1.21 -17.12 -9.32
C TYR A 33 2.57 -17.66 -8.89
N THR A 34 3.01 -17.31 -7.70
CA THR A 34 4.31 -17.71 -7.17
C THR A 34 4.13 -18.84 -6.15
N PRO A 35 4.65 -20.04 -6.43
CA PRO A 35 4.77 -21.08 -5.40
C PRO A 35 5.69 -20.59 -4.29
N VAL A 36 5.23 -20.70 -3.03
CA VAL A 36 5.97 -20.24 -1.85
C VAL A 36 5.93 -21.31 -0.76
N GLN A 37 7.00 -21.37 0.03
CA GLN A 37 6.98 -22.05 1.32
C GLN A 37 6.30 -21.11 2.32
N PHE A 38 5.33 -21.63 3.06
CA PHE A 38 4.53 -20.87 4.04
C PHE A 38 4.52 -21.65 5.37
N GLY A 39 5.42 -21.28 6.26
CA GLY A 39 5.78 -22.13 7.39
C GLY A 39 6.26 -23.51 6.90
N LEU A 40 5.58 -24.58 7.26
CA LEU A 40 5.94 -25.94 6.84
C LEU A 40 5.16 -26.45 5.62
N VAL A 41 4.28 -25.66 5.02
CA VAL A 41 3.43 -26.08 3.91
C VAL A 41 3.71 -25.28 2.64
N LYS A 42 3.49 -25.88 1.49
CA LYS A 42 3.58 -25.17 0.20
C LYS A 42 2.26 -24.47 -0.10
N GLN A 43 2.35 -23.22 -0.51
CA GLN A 43 1.23 -22.39 -0.92
C GLN A 43 1.52 -21.72 -2.23
N THR A 44 0.55 -20.98 -2.76
CA THR A 44 0.74 -20.14 -3.96
C THR A 44 0.26 -18.72 -3.66
N MET A 45 1.17 -17.75 -3.79
CA MET A 45 0.84 -16.33 -3.67
C MET A 45 0.53 -15.76 -5.05
N TYR A 46 -0.65 -15.16 -5.17
CA TYR A 46 -1.04 -14.39 -6.33
C TYR A 46 -0.56 -12.96 -6.22
N GLY A 47 -0.22 -12.35 -7.36
CA GLY A 47 -0.02 -10.91 -7.48
C GLY A 47 -0.22 -10.42 -8.90
N ARG A 48 -0.57 -9.15 -9.04
CA ARG A 48 -0.64 -8.44 -10.31
C ARG A 48 0.67 -7.68 -10.51
N LEU A 49 1.47 -8.10 -11.46
CA LEU A 49 2.73 -7.45 -11.83
C LEU A 49 2.49 -6.50 -13.01
N CYS A 50 2.74 -5.21 -12.81
CA CYS A 50 2.66 -4.19 -13.86
C CYS A 50 4.04 -3.55 -14.05
N VAL A 51 4.59 -3.61 -15.26
CA VAL A 51 5.96 -3.16 -15.58
C VAL A 51 5.93 -2.13 -16.70
N PRO A 52 6.18 -0.86 -16.41
CA PRO A 52 6.46 0.16 -17.42
C PRO A 52 7.73 -0.17 -18.20
N GLN A 53 7.76 0.16 -19.46
CA GLN A 53 8.94 -0.04 -20.30
C GLN A 53 10.17 0.65 -19.70
N GLY A 54 11.24 -0.11 -19.51
CA GLY A 54 12.50 0.40 -18.94
C GLY A 54 12.52 0.59 -17.42
N ALA A 55 11.48 0.18 -16.70
CA ALA A 55 11.43 0.27 -15.24
C ALA A 55 12.64 -0.43 -14.59
N LYS A 56 13.30 0.26 -13.67
CA LYS A 56 14.44 -0.22 -12.88
C LYS A 56 14.11 -0.49 -11.42
N THR A 57 13.02 0.11 -10.95
CA THR A 57 12.54 -0.01 -9.57
C THR A 57 11.24 -0.82 -9.56
N LEU A 58 11.15 -1.76 -8.63
CA LEU A 58 9.94 -2.52 -8.31
C LEU A 58 9.43 -2.10 -6.93
N GLN A 59 8.14 -1.81 -6.82
CA GLN A 59 7.44 -1.67 -5.55
C GLN A 59 6.54 -2.90 -5.33
N VAL A 60 6.84 -3.72 -4.34
CA VAL A 60 5.95 -4.79 -3.88
C VAL A 60 4.95 -4.20 -2.89
N LEU A 61 3.66 -4.48 -3.07
CA LEU A 61 2.56 -3.86 -2.35
C LEU A 61 1.69 -4.91 -1.66
N VAL A 62 1.64 -4.87 -0.32
CA VAL A 62 0.90 -5.81 0.52
C VAL A 62 -0.35 -5.13 1.09
N PRO A 63 -1.58 -5.63 0.81
CA PRO A 63 -2.81 -4.99 1.27
C PRO A 63 -3.08 -5.25 2.76
N GLY A 64 -3.95 -4.42 3.33
CA GLY A 64 -4.45 -4.56 4.69
C GLY A 64 -5.37 -5.76 4.91
N GLY A 65 -5.75 -5.98 6.15
CA GLY A 65 -6.75 -6.99 6.52
C GLY A 65 -8.07 -6.74 5.81
N THR A 66 -8.74 -7.80 5.39
CA THR A 66 -10.01 -7.77 4.62
C THR A 66 -9.94 -7.11 3.24
N TYR A 67 -8.73 -6.87 2.72
CA TYR A 67 -8.46 -6.38 1.38
C TYR A 67 -7.66 -7.39 0.56
N THR A 68 -7.76 -7.23 -0.77
CA THR A 68 -6.93 -7.92 -1.77
C THR A 68 -5.98 -6.92 -2.44
N SER A 69 -5.19 -7.37 -3.41
CA SER A 69 -4.38 -6.51 -4.30
C SER A 69 -5.17 -5.38 -4.95
N GLY A 70 -6.50 -5.54 -5.10
CA GLY A 70 -7.40 -4.50 -5.60
C GLY A 70 -7.41 -3.20 -4.79
N TYR A 71 -7.00 -3.22 -3.51
CA TYR A 71 -6.79 -2.02 -2.71
C TYR A 71 -5.81 -1.03 -3.36
N TRP A 72 -4.82 -1.54 -4.05
CA TRP A 72 -3.77 -0.75 -4.69
C TRP A 72 -4.13 -0.27 -6.11
N ASP A 73 -5.24 -0.81 -6.69
CA ASP A 73 -5.69 -0.48 -8.04
C ASP A 73 -7.22 -0.35 -8.11
N ILE A 74 -7.77 0.62 -7.37
CA ILE A 74 -9.20 0.85 -7.26
C ILE A 74 -9.72 1.46 -8.57
N PRO A 75 -10.69 0.83 -9.26
CA PRO A 75 -11.14 1.25 -10.59
C PRO A 75 -12.23 2.33 -10.57
N VAL A 76 -12.58 2.86 -9.40
CA VAL A 76 -13.60 3.91 -9.26
C VAL A 76 -13.01 5.26 -9.62
N ASP A 77 -13.71 6.05 -10.42
CA ASP A 77 -13.26 7.35 -10.95
C ASP A 77 -11.96 7.28 -11.79
N GLY A 78 -11.79 6.19 -12.53
CA GLY A 78 -10.64 5.99 -13.40
C GLY A 78 -9.37 5.72 -12.62
N ASP A 79 -8.30 6.46 -12.92
CA ASP A 79 -6.95 6.20 -12.38
C ASP A 79 -6.66 6.92 -11.05
N LYS A 80 -7.53 7.83 -10.64
CA LYS A 80 -7.28 8.76 -9.52
C LYS A 80 -7.04 8.08 -8.18
N ARG A 81 -7.52 6.84 -8.01
CA ARG A 81 -7.43 6.08 -6.76
C ARG A 81 -6.41 4.93 -6.84
N SER A 82 -5.70 4.80 -7.95
CA SER A 82 -4.79 3.69 -8.19
C SER A 82 -3.34 4.06 -7.89
N VAL A 83 -2.78 3.50 -6.82
CA VAL A 83 -1.35 3.55 -6.53
C VAL A 83 -0.55 2.86 -7.64
N VAL A 84 -1.04 1.72 -8.13
CA VAL A 84 -0.40 0.97 -9.24
C VAL A 84 -0.20 1.88 -10.45
N ARG A 85 -1.25 2.58 -10.88
CA ARG A 85 -1.16 3.45 -12.07
C ARG A 85 -0.32 4.69 -11.82
N ALA A 86 -0.42 5.29 -10.62
CA ALA A 86 0.43 6.42 -10.25
C ALA A 86 1.91 6.05 -10.28
N MET A 87 2.28 4.89 -9.71
CA MET A 87 3.65 4.37 -9.74
C MET A 87 4.10 4.04 -11.15
N ASN A 88 3.26 3.32 -11.93
CA ASN A 88 3.61 2.96 -13.29
C ASN A 88 3.79 4.18 -14.20
N SER A 89 2.98 5.23 -14.03
CA SER A 89 3.13 6.51 -14.74
C SER A 89 4.44 7.23 -14.37
N ALA A 90 4.96 6.98 -13.16
CA ALA A 90 6.26 7.48 -12.71
C ALA A 90 7.45 6.58 -13.12
N GLY A 91 7.21 5.50 -13.89
CA GLY A 91 8.24 4.58 -14.36
C GLY A 91 8.64 3.50 -13.33
N VAL A 92 7.86 3.32 -12.27
CA VAL A 92 8.08 2.32 -11.22
C VAL A 92 7.19 1.10 -11.49
N ALA A 93 7.78 -0.09 -11.56
CA ALA A 93 7.03 -1.34 -11.64
C ALA A 93 6.35 -1.64 -10.30
N THR A 94 5.19 -2.31 -10.35
CA THR A 94 4.44 -2.69 -9.15
C THR A 94 4.10 -4.16 -9.16
N MET A 95 4.20 -4.81 -7.99
CA MET A 95 3.70 -6.14 -7.71
C MET A 95 2.70 -6.06 -6.56
N ALA A 96 1.42 -5.91 -6.87
CA ALA A 96 0.36 -5.89 -5.87
C ALA A 96 -0.08 -7.34 -5.57
N VAL A 97 0.18 -7.83 -4.35
CA VAL A 97 -0.08 -9.22 -3.98
C VAL A 97 -1.42 -9.38 -3.25
N ASP A 98 -2.02 -10.57 -3.38
CA ASP A 98 -3.01 -11.06 -2.43
C ASP A 98 -2.28 -11.83 -1.33
N ARG A 99 -2.53 -11.51 -0.07
CA ARG A 99 -1.95 -12.25 1.06
C ARG A 99 -2.39 -13.71 1.01
N ILE A 100 -1.56 -14.64 1.49
CA ILE A 100 -2.01 -16.03 1.68
C ILE A 100 -3.24 -16.02 2.58
N GLY A 101 -4.27 -16.76 2.20
CA GLY A 101 -5.59 -16.73 2.84
C GLY A 101 -6.62 -15.82 2.15
N SER A 102 -6.21 -14.86 1.32
CA SER A 102 -7.10 -13.89 0.68
C SER A 102 -7.07 -13.96 -0.84
N GLY A 103 -8.04 -13.31 -1.49
CA GLY A 103 -8.12 -13.09 -2.94
C GLY A 103 -7.95 -14.36 -3.76
N LYS A 104 -7.02 -14.31 -4.71
CA LYS A 104 -6.65 -15.43 -5.59
C LYS A 104 -5.50 -16.29 -5.04
N SER A 105 -4.89 -15.91 -3.92
CA SER A 105 -3.90 -16.74 -3.22
C SER A 105 -4.56 -17.97 -2.60
N THR A 106 -3.76 -19.01 -2.32
CA THR A 106 -4.23 -20.20 -1.64
C THR A 106 -4.68 -19.92 -0.21
N LYS A 107 -5.54 -20.75 0.33
CA LYS A 107 -6.24 -20.58 1.62
C LYS A 107 -5.99 -21.78 2.53
N PRO A 108 -4.82 -21.82 3.23
CA PRO A 108 -4.56 -22.85 4.22
C PRO A 108 -5.46 -22.66 5.44
N LEU A 109 -5.31 -23.53 6.45
CA LEU A 109 -5.97 -23.31 7.73
C LEU A 109 -5.52 -21.97 8.34
N SER A 110 -6.47 -21.19 8.87
CA SER A 110 -6.22 -19.84 9.40
C SER A 110 -5.17 -19.81 10.50
N ILE A 111 -5.03 -20.88 11.28
CA ILE A 111 -4.02 -21.00 12.33
C ILE A 111 -2.57 -20.91 11.80
N LEU A 112 -2.36 -21.17 10.52
CA LEU A 112 -1.05 -21.05 9.87
C LEU A 112 -0.82 -19.62 9.33
N VAL A 113 -1.86 -18.79 9.26
CA VAL A 113 -1.80 -17.48 8.62
C VAL A 113 -1.51 -16.42 9.66
N ASP A 114 -0.26 -16.00 9.72
CA ASP A 114 0.30 -14.99 10.62
C ASP A 114 1.30 -14.07 9.90
N VAL A 115 1.74 -13.01 10.55
CA VAL A 115 2.67 -12.03 9.95
C VAL A 115 4.02 -12.66 9.57
N PRO A 116 4.68 -13.48 10.39
CA PRO A 116 5.94 -14.13 10.01
C PRO A 116 5.82 -15.00 8.76
N ASN A 117 4.80 -15.83 8.66
CA ASN A 117 4.58 -16.69 7.49
C ASN A 117 4.22 -15.88 6.25
N GLN A 118 3.45 -14.81 6.39
CA GLN A 118 3.17 -13.87 5.29
C GLN A 118 4.46 -13.17 4.81
N ALA A 119 5.31 -12.71 5.72
CA ALA A 119 6.60 -12.10 5.40
C ALA A 119 7.51 -13.08 4.64
N GLN A 120 7.56 -14.35 5.06
CA GLN A 120 8.27 -15.42 4.36
C GLN A 120 7.76 -15.60 2.92
N ALA A 121 6.46 -15.53 2.71
CA ALA A 121 5.88 -15.65 1.38
C ALA A 121 6.18 -14.44 0.49
N VAL A 122 6.11 -13.21 1.05
CA VAL A 122 6.45 -11.96 0.34
C VAL A 122 7.94 -11.95 -0.04
N HIS A 123 8.83 -12.35 0.86
CA HIS A 123 10.27 -12.52 0.61
C HIS A 123 10.53 -13.39 -0.64
N GLN A 124 9.89 -14.55 -0.75
CA GLN A 124 10.06 -15.45 -1.90
C GLN A 124 9.54 -14.85 -3.22
N VAL A 125 8.52 -13.99 -3.16
CA VAL A 125 8.09 -13.20 -4.33
C VAL A 125 9.17 -12.17 -4.69
N ILE A 126 9.76 -11.50 -3.70
CA ILE A 126 10.86 -10.56 -3.89
C ILE A 126 12.07 -11.25 -4.49
N GLU A 127 12.55 -12.37 -3.92
CA GLU A 127 13.67 -13.15 -4.45
C GLU A 127 13.48 -13.49 -5.92
N LYS A 128 12.29 -13.93 -6.31
CA LYS A 128 11.98 -14.30 -7.69
C LYS A 128 12.04 -13.12 -8.66
N LEU A 129 11.63 -11.93 -8.20
CA LEU A 129 11.54 -10.72 -9.05
C LEU A 129 12.82 -9.86 -8.99
N ARG A 130 13.59 -9.90 -7.88
CA ARG A 130 14.78 -9.08 -7.65
C ARG A 130 15.76 -9.06 -8.82
N PRO A 131 16.09 -10.18 -9.51
CA PRO A 131 17.04 -10.16 -10.63
C PRO A 131 16.59 -9.31 -11.83
N ARG A 132 15.32 -8.94 -11.91
CA ARG A 132 14.75 -8.13 -13.00
C ARG A 132 14.89 -6.62 -12.75
N PHE A 133 15.21 -6.20 -11.52
CA PHE A 133 15.18 -4.80 -11.10
C PHE A 133 16.45 -4.41 -10.35
N THR A 134 16.90 -3.18 -10.55
CA THR A 134 18.06 -2.63 -9.85
C THR A 134 17.73 -2.30 -8.39
N LYS A 135 16.47 -1.92 -8.13
CA LYS A 135 15.95 -1.50 -6.83
C LYS A 135 14.61 -2.18 -6.57
N VAL A 136 14.45 -2.72 -5.37
CA VAL A 136 13.19 -3.32 -4.91
C VAL A 136 12.78 -2.69 -3.58
N LEU A 137 11.55 -2.19 -3.54
CA LEU A 137 10.94 -1.63 -2.35
C LEU A 137 9.80 -2.56 -1.93
N VAL A 138 9.59 -2.72 -0.62
CA VAL A 138 8.41 -3.38 -0.07
C VAL A 138 7.54 -2.35 0.62
N GLY A 139 6.23 -2.48 0.48
CA GLY A 139 5.31 -1.59 1.16
C GLY A 139 4.01 -2.27 1.51
N GLY A 140 3.37 -1.75 2.54
CA GLY A 140 2.12 -2.29 3.01
C GLY A 140 1.13 -1.23 3.48
N HIS A 141 -0.10 -1.68 3.67
CA HIS A 141 -1.14 -0.92 4.33
C HIS A 141 -1.68 -1.70 5.53
N SER A 142 -1.80 -1.04 6.69
CA SER A 142 -2.36 -1.69 7.89
C SER A 142 -1.59 -2.97 8.26
N ILE A 143 -2.23 -4.11 8.39
CA ILE A 143 -1.57 -5.42 8.57
C ILE A 143 -0.50 -5.68 7.50
N GLY A 144 -0.73 -5.24 6.25
CA GLY A 144 0.28 -5.32 5.20
C GLY A 144 1.55 -4.54 5.53
N SER A 145 1.46 -3.45 6.28
CA SER A 145 2.62 -2.72 6.81
C SER A 145 3.41 -3.54 7.82
N ALA A 146 2.73 -4.27 8.72
CA ALA A 146 3.40 -5.17 9.65
C ALA A 146 4.13 -6.30 8.91
N ILE A 147 3.51 -6.83 7.84
CA ILE A 147 4.14 -7.84 6.96
C ILE A 147 5.37 -7.27 6.27
N ALA A 148 5.29 -6.04 5.72
CA ALA A 148 6.42 -5.37 5.08
C ALA A 148 7.56 -5.08 6.06
N MET A 149 7.25 -4.65 7.30
CA MET A 149 8.25 -4.49 8.36
C MET A 149 8.92 -5.82 8.71
N ALA A 150 8.14 -6.89 8.85
CA ALA A 150 8.66 -8.22 9.18
C ALA A 150 9.56 -8.77 8.06
N GLU A 151 9.15 -8.58 6.82
CA GLU A 151 9.93 -8.95 5.65
C GLU A 151 11.26 -8.21 5.63
N ALA A 152 11.25 -6.88 5.58
CA ALA A 152 12.46 -6.06 5.49
C ALA A 152 13.39 -6.22 6.70
N GLY A 153 12.83 -6.32 7.91
CA GLY A 153 13.62 -6.51 9.14
C GLY A 153 14.29 -7.90 9.22
N THR A 154 13.67 -8.93 8.63
CA THR A 154 14.16 -10.31 8.70
C THR A 154 15.10 -10.66 7.54
N TYR A 155 14.72 -10.34 6.31
CA TYR A 155 15.40 -10.86 5.11
C TYR A 155 16.43 -9.91 4.50
N LYS A 156 16.32 -8.60 4.72
CA LYS A 156 17.34 -7.61 4.31
C LYS A 156 17.59 -7.56 2.80
N ASP A 157 16.59 -7.83 2.00
CA ASP A 157 16.70 -7.95 0.55
C ASP A 157 15.95 -6.87 -0.23
N VAL A 158 15.56 -5.80 0.47
CA VAL A 158 14.90 -4.62 -0.11
C VAL A 158 15.75 -3.35 0.08
N ASP A 159 15.48 -2.34 -0.74
CA ASP A 159 16.22 -1.06 -0.75
C ASP A 159 15.45 0.07 -0.03
N GLY A 160 14.21 -0.19 0.41
CA GLY A 160 13.40 0.75 1.16
C GLY A 160 12.03 0.17 1.55
N VAL A 161 11.42 0.75 2.57
CA VAL A 161 10.16 0.26 3.16
C VAL A 161 9.13 1.37 3.21
N LEU A 162 7.94 1.09 2.70
CA LEU A 162 6.76 1.96 2.78
C LEU A 162 5.78 1.41 3.81
N ILE A 163 5.44 2.21 4.80
CA ILE A 163 4.48 1.90 5.87
C ILE A 163 3.31 2.85 5.75
N THR A 164 2.11 2.34 5.55
CA THR A 164 0.89 3.15 5.47
C THR A 164 -0.20 2.61 6.38
N GLY A 165 -0.95 3.50 7.04
CA GLY A 165 -2.03 3.09 7.93
C GLY A 165 -1.57 2.18 9.07
N MET A 166 -0.37 2.41 9.60
CA MET A 166 0.20 1.66 10.71
C MET A 166 1.22 2.50 11.47
N THR A 167 1.18 2.45 12.79
CA THR A 167 2.16 3.05 13.71
C THR A 167 2.55 2.05 14.79
N HIS A 168 3.58 2.37 15.57
CA HIS A 168 4.00 1.54 16.72
C HIS A 168 3.22 1.86 18.00
N GLN A 169 2.62 3.03 18.07
CA GLN A 169 1.79 3.44 19.21
C GLN A 169 0.33 3.50 18.75
N TRP A 170 -0.49 2.58 19.24
CA TRP A 170 -1.88 2.45 18.82
C TRP A 170 -2.83 3.09 19.81
N ASP A 171 -3.73 3.91 19.33
CA ASP A 171 -4.89 4.33 20.11
C ASP A 171 -5.95 3.22 20.10
N TYR A 172 -5.84 2.33 21.09
CA TYR A 172 -6.75 1.18 21.22
C TYR A 172 -8.22 1.60 21.40
N VAL A 173 -8.49 2.78 21.97
CA VAL A 173 -9.87 3.27 22.13
C VAL A 173 -10.45 3.64 20.77
N ARG A 174 -9.68 4.34 19.94
CA ARG A 174 -10.09 4.69 18.57
C ARG A 174 -10.16 3.48 17.66
N ALA A 175 -9.38 2.43 17.91
CA ALA A 175 -9.39 1.19 17.14
C ALA A 175 -10.57 0.26 17.46
N VAL A 176 -11.29 0.46 18.57
CA VAL A 176 -12.44 -0.38 18.98
C VAL A 176 -13.46 -0.60 17.85
N PRO A 177 -13.91 0.42 17.08
CA PRO A 177 -14.87 0.19 15.99
C PRO A 177 -14.35 -0.76 14.92
N ALA A 178 -13.04 -0.69 14.59
CA ALA A 178 -12.44 -1.60 13.62
C ALA A 178 -12.40 -3.05 14.14
N LEU A 179 -12.12 -3.24 15.42
CA LEU A 179 -12.01 -4.57 16.04
C LEU A 179 -13.37 -5.22 16.30
N THR A 180 -14.38 -4.44 16.70
CA THR A 180 -15.71 -4.97 17.08
C THR A 180 -16.64 -5.26 15.90
N ASN A 181 -16.28 -4.81 14.69
CA ASN A 181 -17.05 -5.07 13.47
C ASN A 181 -16.46 -6.20 12.61
N LEU A 182 -15.70 -7.11 13.23
CA LEU A 182 -15.20 -8.32 12.57
C LEU A 182 -16.03 -9.53 13.00
N VAL A 183 -16.36 -10.37 12.03
CA VAL A 183 -17.11 -11.60 12.21
C VAL A 183 -16.44 -12.76 11.47
N PRO A 184 -16.65 -14.03 11.86
CA PRO A 184 -16.18 -15.16 11.07
C PRO A 184 -16.68 -15.08 9.62
N ALA A 185 -15.76 -15.24 8.68
CA ALA A 185 -16.06 -15.12 7.24
C ALA A 185 -17.10 -16.16 6.76
N LEU A 186 -17.20 -17.28 7.45
CA LEU A 186 -18.21 -18.31 7.20
C LEU A 186 -19.66 -17.81 7.40
N LEU A 187 -19.85 -16.68 8.13
CA LEU A 187 -21.17 -16.04 8.33
C LEU A 187 -21.48 -15.00 7.27
N ASP A 188 -20.54 -14.65 6.41
CA ASP A 188 -20.75 -13.70 5.31
C ASP A 188 -21.29 -14.41 4.07
N ALA A 189 -22.38 -13.88 3.50
CA ALA A 189 -23.07 -14.50 2.38
C ALA A 189 -22.20 -14.75 1.13
N LYS A 190 -21.16 -13.91 0.90
CA LYS A 190 -20.24 -14.05 -0.22
C LYS A 190 -19.06 -14.98 0.08
N LEU A 191 -18.57 -14.95 1.32
CA LEU A 191 -17.33 -15.61 1.70
C LEU A 191 -17.56 -17.02 2.27
N SER A 192 -18.76 -17.30 2.75
CA SER A 192 -19.16 -18.61 3.32
C SER A 192 -18.92 -19.80 2.38
N LEU A 193 -19.03 -19.58 1.07
CA LEU A 193 -18.85 -20.63 0.06
C LEU A 193 -17.37 -20.91 -0.29
N ARG A 194 -16.42 -20.21 0.33
CA ARG A 194 -14.98 -20.37 0.03
C ARG A 194 -14.30 -21.50 0.81
N GLY A 195 -15.02 -22.22 1.68
CA GLY A 195 -14.47 -23.32 2.49
C GLY A 195 -13.46 -22.85 3.55
N LEU A 196 -13.62 -21.64 4.06
CA LEU A 196 -12.76 -21.04 5.08
C LEU A 196 -13.15 -21.57 6.47
N ASP A 197 -12.16 -21.79 7.32
CA ASP A 197 -12.40 -22.13 8.73
C ASP A 197 -12.78 -20.90 9.58
N VAL A 198 -13.20 -21.14 10.82
CA VAL A 198 -13.74 -20.11 11.74
C VAL A 198 -12.75 -19.00 12.10
N GLY A 199 -11.45 -19.23 11.96
CA GLY A 199 -10.42 -18.26 12.29
C GLY A 199 -10.16 -17.22 11.17
N TYR A 200 -10.80 -17.38 10.01
CA TYR A 200 -10.87 -16.32 9.01
C TYR A 200 -12.01 -15.35 9.33
N LEU A 201 -11.68 -14.09 9.45
CA LEU A 201 -12.57 -12.99 9.80
C LEU A 201 -12.80 -12.07 8.60
N THR A 202 -13.95 -11.42 8.57
CA THR A 202 -14.29 -10.35 7.61
C THR A 202 -15.09 -9.26 8.32
N THR A 203 -15.31 -8.13 7.63
CA THR A 203 -16.11 -7.04 8.18
C THR A 203 -17.61 -7.34 8.12
N VAL A 204 -18.32 -6.91 9.15
CA VAL A 204 -19.79 -6.90 9.13
C VAL A 204 -20.27 -6.13 7.89
N ALA A 205 -21.29 -6.64 7.21
CA ALA A 205 -21.84 -6.00 6.02
C ALA A 205 -22.30 -4.56 6.32
N GLY A 206 -21.91 -3.60 5.47
CA GLY A 206 -22.25 -2.18 5.61
C GLY A 206 -21.44 -1.42 6.67
N SER A 207 -20.47 -2.04 7.33
CA SER A 207 -19.66 -1.38 8.37
C SER A 207 -18.44 -0.65 7.85
N ARG A 208 -17.96 -0.97 6.65
CA ARG A 208 -16.63 -0.56 6.14
C ARG A 208 -16.43 0.94 6.05
N TYR A 209 -17.45 1.70 5.59
CA TYR A 209 -17.35 3.15 5.59
C TYR A 209 -16.97 3.68 6.98
N ARG A 210 -17.70 3.26 8.01
CA ARG A 210 -17.48 3.70 9.39
C ARG A 210 -16.16 3.22 9.97
N MET A 211 -15.73 2.01 9.57
CA MET A 211 -14.47 1.43 10.04
C MET A 211 -13.24 2.09 9.41
N PHE A 212 -13.28 2.38 8.10
CA PHE A 212 -12.08 2.67 7.34
C PHE A 212 -12.08 4.04 6.65
N HIS A 213 -13.26 4.61 6.34
CA HIS A 213 -13.37 5.85 5.57
C HIS A 213 -13.72 7.05 6.44
N ALA A 214 -14.45 6.83 7.53
CA ALA A 214 -14.88 7.93 8.41
C ALA A 214 -13.76 8.33 9.40
N PRO A 215 -13.68 9.62 9.79
CA PRO A 215 -14.40 10.71 9.17
C PRO A 215 -13.84 11.04 7.79
N GLY A 216 -14.72 11.35 6.84
CA GLY A 216 -14.34 11.71 5.48
C GLY A 216 -15.60 11.91 4.64
N PRO A 217 -15.47 12.47 3.43
CA PRO A 217 -16.61 12.62 2.54
C PRO A 217 -17.16 11.25 2.12
N GLU A 218 -18.45 11.08 2.23
CA GLU A 218 -19.10 9.86 1.74
C GLU A 218 -19.10 9.83 0.21
N ASN A 219 -18.65 8.71 -0.36
CA ASN A 219 -18.72 8.42 -1.79
C ASN A 219 -19.40 7.07 -2.00
N THR A 220 -20.65 7.10 -2.46
CA THR A 220 -21.47 5.89 -2.59
C THR A 220 -20.89 4.87 -3.55
N ALA A 221 -20.26 5.29 -4.65
CA ALA A 221 -19.63 4.37 -5.61
C ALA A 221 -18.41 3.67 -5.01
N VAL A 222 -17.57 4.40 -4.29
CA VAL A 222 -16.40 3.84 -3.59
C VAL A 222 -16.83 2.91 -2.46
N ASN A 223 -17.82 3.33 -1.66
CA ASN A 223 -18.33 2.50 -0.56
C ASN A 223 -18.96 1.19 -1.09
N ALA A 224 -19.70 1.26 -2.18
CA ALA A 224 -20.27 0.09 -2.84
C ALA A 224 -19.17 -0.83 -3.39
N TRP A 225 -18.13 -0.26 -4.00
CA TRP A 225 -16.98 -1.04 -4.48
C TRP A 225 -16.25 -1.72 -3.31
N ASP A 226 -16.00 -1.01 -2.22
CA ASP A 226 -15.31 -1.53 -1.04
C ASP A 226 -16.07 -2.69 -0.39
N GLU A 227 -17.37 -2.53 -0.14
CA GLU A 227 -18.22 -3.61 0.38
C GLU A 227 -18.30 -4.81 -0.60
N ALA A 228 -18.33 -4.53 -1.90
CA ALA A 228 -18.39 -5.58 -2.90
C ALA A 228 -17.07 -6.37 -3.03
N ASN A 229 -15.94 -5.78 -2.72
CA ASN A 229 -14.60 -6.36 -2.89
C ASN A 229 -13.91 -6.72 -1.56
N LYS A 230 -14.65 -6.68 -0.44
CA LYS A 230 -14.11 -7.13 0.84
C LYS A 230 -13.68 -8.59 0.79
N ASP A 231 -12.66 -8.91 1.55
CA ASP A 231 -12.10 -10.24 1.66
C ASP A 231 -11.87 -10.62 3.15
N VAL A 232 -10.88 -11.40 3.44
CA VAL A 232 -10.64 -11.94 4.79
C VAL A 232 -9.30 -11.50 5.37
N VAL A 233 -9.21 -11.69 6.67
CA VAL A 233 -7.99 -11.63 7.48
C VAL A 233 -8.04 -12.78 8.48
N SER A 234 -6.89 -13.35 8.87
CA SER A 234 -6.88 -14.35 9.93
C SER A 234 -6.79 -13.70 11.31
N ALA A 235 -7.31 -14.37 12.32
CA ALA A 235 -7.10 -13.98 13.72
C ALA A 235 -5.60 -13.99 14.09
N GLY A 236 -4.81 -14.90 13.50
CA GLY A 236 -3.36 -14.99 13.68
C GLY A 236 -2.62 -13.75 13.16
N GLU A 237 -3.04 -13.18 12.02
CA GLU A 237 -2.47 -11.93 11.51
C GLU A 237 -2.72 -10.76 12.47
N PHE A 238 -3.90 -10.65 13.08
CA PHE A 238 -4.17 -9.59 14.07
C PHE A 238 -3.26 -9.71 15.31
N VAL A 239 -3.20 -10.91 15.89
CA VAL A 239 -2.40 -11.17 17.10
C VAL A 239 -0.93 -10.88 16.82
N THR A 240 -0.39 -11.42 15.73
CA THR A 240 1.03 -11.26 15.41
C THR A 240 1.37 -9.84 14.94
N THR A 241 0.44 -9.11 14.32
CA THR A 241 0.62 -7.69 14.04
C THR A 241 0.84 -6.89 15.33
N ALA A 242 -0.01 -7.07 16.33
CA ALA A 242 0.13 -6.38 17.61
C ALA A 242 1.45 -6.75 18.33
N LEU A 243 1.79 -8.05 18.35
CA LEU A 243 3.01 -8.52 19.00
C LEU A 243 4.28 -7.97 18.33
N MET A 244 4.34 -7.93 17.01
CA MET A 244 5.53 -7.55 16.26
C MET A 244 5.66 -6.04 16.05
N SER A 245 4.56 -5.29 16.11
CA SER A 245 4.58 -3.86 15.89
C SER A 245 4.80 -3.08 17.19
N ASN A 246 4.21 -3.48 18.33
CA ASN A 246 4.26 -2.63 19.52
C ASN A 246 4.37 -3.35 20.88
N LEU A 247 4.05 -4.64 21.01
CA LEU A 247 3.91 -5.26 22.33
C LEU A 247 5.16 -5.99 22.85
N VAL A 248 6.06 -6.45 21.97
CA VAL A 248 7.21 -7.28 22.41
C VAL A 248 8.52 -6.66 21.94
N LEU A 249 8.95 -6.98 20.73
CA LEU A 249 10.16 -6.43 20.11
C LEU A 249 9.79 -6.06 18.68
N PRO A 250 9.66 -4.78 18.39
CA PRO A 250 9.30 -4.37 17.04
C PRO A 250 10.40 -4.80 16.07
N VAL A 251 10.03 -5.66 15.11
CA VAL A 251 10.94 -6.14 14.07
C VAL A 251 11.48 -4.99 13.21
N SER A 252 10.77 -3.86 13.20
CA SER A 252 11.20 -2.60 12.61
C SER A 252 12.55 -2.11 13.12
N ALA A 253 12.94 -2.46 14.36
CA ALA A 253 14.26 -2.13 14.90
C ALA A 253 15.42 -2.80 14.14
N LEU A 254 15.15 -3.79 13.33
CA LEU A 254 16.11 -4.48 12.49
C LEU A 254 16.24 -3.87 11.08
N ILE A 255 15.31 -3.01 10.67
CA ILE A 255 15.30 -2.39 9.33
C ILE A 255 16.49 -1.42 9.22
N ASP A 256 17.31 -1.60 8.18
CA ASP A 256 18.54 -0.85 7.93
C ASP A 256 18.56 -0.11 6.58
N VAL A 257 17.38 0.05 6.00
CA VAL A 257 17.13 0.81 4.77
C VAL A 257 16.20 2.01 5.04
N PRO A 258 16.08 2.99 4.12
CA PRO A 258 15.16 4.11 4.27
C PRO A 258 13.71 3.65 4.48
N VAL A 259 13.01 4.33 5.39
CA VAL A 259 11.60 4.08 5.72
C VAL A 259 10.77 5.30 5.41
N MET A 260 9.63 5.11 4.75
CA MET A 260 8.56 6.11 4.63
C MET A 260 7.37 5.67 5.45
N THR A 261 6.94 6.49 6.40
CA THR A 261 5.68 6.29 7.13
C THR A 261 4.65 7.31 6.67
N MET A 262 3.46 6.84 6.31
CA MET A 262 2.38 7.67 5.79
C MET A 262 1.09 7.42 6.56
N GLN A 263 0.45 8.50 7.02
CA GLN A 263 -0.78 8.45 7.80
C GLN A 263 -1.79 9.48 7.31
N THR A 264 -3.06 9.26 7.64
CA THR A 264 -4.06 10.31 7.69
C THR A 264 -4.20 10.78 9.15
N SER A 265 -4.55 12.05 9.36
CA SER A 265 -4.68 12.59 10.73
C SER A 265 -5.78 11.94 11.56
N ASP A 266 -6.78 11.36 10.88
CA ASP A 266 -7.97 10.78 11.51
C ASP A 266 -7.95 9.24 11.54
N ASP A 267 -6.83 8.63 11.15
CA ASP A 267 -6.60 7.19 11.31
C ASP A 267 -6.69 6.80 12.80
N TYR A 268 -7.32 5.66 13.08
CA TYR A 268 -7.47 5.18 14.46
C TYR A 268 -6.16 4.70 15.11
N PHE A 269 -5.06 4.58 14.36
CA PHE A 269 -3.72 4.39 14.92
C PHE A 269 -3.09 5.68 15.44
N CYS A 270 -3.61 6.83 15.01
CA CYS A 270 -3.18 8.14 15.44
C CYS A 270 -3.88 8.57 16.73
N GLY A 271 -3.18 9.24 17.61
CA GLY A 271 -3.73 9.69 18.90
C GLY A 271 -2.81 10.70 19.58
N THR A 272 -3.04 10.87 20.86
CA THR A 272 -2.15 11.69 21.70
C THR A 272 -1.18 10.76 22.44
N PRO A 273 0.14 10.93 22.28
CA PRO A 273 1.11 10.11 22.99
C PRO A 273 0.89 10.12 24.51
N PRO A 274 1.02 8.99 25.22
CA PRO A 274 1.49 7.69 24.69
C PRO A 274 0.39 6.76 24.14
N LEU A 275 -0.85 7.21 24.06
CA LEU A 275 -2.00 6.39 23.65
C LEU A 275 -2.17 6.28 22.13
N GLY A 276 -1.27 6.85 21.35
CA GLY A 276 -1.27 6.79 19.89
C GLY A 276 -0.11 7.60 19.34
N ALA A 277 0.23 7.41 18.08
CA ALA A 277 1.22 8.22 17.40
C ALA A 277 0.68 9.62 17.12
N ASP A 278 1.53 10.65 17.26
CA ASP A 278 1.16 12.03 16.92
C ASP A 278 1.15 12.21 15.38
N CYS A 279 -0.03 12.18 14.79
CA CYS A 279 -0.23 12.41 13.36
C CYS A 279 -0.68 13.85 13.05
N SER A 280 -0.39 14.83 13.90
CA SER A 280 -0.74 16.22 13.65
C SER A 280 0.05 16.86 12.50
N SER A 281 1.19 16.28 12.14
CA SER A 281 2.02 16.69 11.02
C SER A 281 3.02 15.58 10.64
N ALA A 282 3.59 15.65 9.44
CA ALA A 282 4.66 14.75 9.01
C ALA A 282 5.85 14.72 10.00
N SER A 283 6.26 15.88 10.51
CA SER A 283 7.35 15.96 11.48
C SER A 283 6.97 15.38 12.86
N ALA A 284 5.72 15.50 13.29
CA ALA A 284 5.23 14.87 14.51
C ALA A 284 5.19 13.35 14.39
N LEU A 285 4.68 12.85 13.26
CA LEU A 285 4.68 11.42 12.96
C LEU A 285 6.11 10.83 12.95
N VAL A 286 7.05 11.52 12.30
CA VAL A 286 8.47 11.09 12.31
C VAL A 286 9.03 11.07 13.72
N ARG A 287 8.73 12.05 14.57
CA ARG A 287 9.18 12.03 15.98
C ARG A 287 8.61 10.85 16.76
N SER A 288 7.36 10.47 16.51
CA SER A 288 6.72 9.32 17.16
C SER A 288 7.29 7.99 16.66
N GLU A 289 7.60 7.87 15.37
CA GLU A 289 7.96 6.59 14.75
C GLU A 289 9.48 6.32 14.73
N LYS A 290 10.33 7.35 14.56
CA LYS A 290 11.80 7.20 14.44
C LYS A 290 12.45 6.36 15.53
N PRO A 291 12.04 6.41 16.81
CA PRO A 291 12.64 5.55 17.85
C PRO A 291 12.52 4.05 17.59
N PHE A 292 11.54 3.62 16.82
CA PHE A 292 11.32 2.21 16.47
C PHE A 292 12.13 1.74 15.27
N TYR A 293 12.86 2.66 14.60
CA TYR A 293 13.72 2.37 13.44
C TYR A 293 15.18 2.82 13.70
N PRO A 294 15.83 2.29 14.76
CA PRO A 294 17.16 2.79 15.18
C PRO A 294 18.28 2.53 14.16
N ARG A 295 18.10 1.57 13.25
CA ARG A 295 19.08 1.22 12.22
C ARG A 295 18.77 1.85 10.86
N ALA A 296 17.55 2.35 10.66
CA ALA A 296 17.18 2.97 9.38
C ALA A 296 17.99 4.26 9.17
N PRO A 297 18.68 4.41 8.01
CA PRO A 297 19.49 5.60 7.74
C PRO A 297 18.64 6.86 7.62
N ARG A 298 17.35 6.70 7.28
CA ARG A 298 16.37 7.79 7.16
C ARG A 298 14.97 7.27 7.46
N VAL A 299 14.20 8.06 8.21
CA VAL A 299 12.75 7.87 8.40
C VAL A 299 12.07 9.15 7.92
N ASP A 300 11.30 9.04 6.86
CA ASP A 300 10.50 10.11 6.30
C ASP A 300 9.05 9.95 6.72
N GLY A 301 8.31 11.05 6.79
CA GLY A 301 6.91 11.03 7.17
C GLY A 301 6.04 11.83 6.22
N PHE A 302 4.82 11.39 6.07
CA PHE A 302 3.78 12.10 5.34
C PHE A 302 2.44 11.98 6.08
N VAL A 303 1.75 13.09 6.26
CA VAL A 303 0.42 13.12 6.88
C VAL A 303 -0.51 13.93 6.01
N VAL A 304 -1.67 13.35 5.71
CA VAL A 304 -2.78 14.01 5.04
C VAL A 304 -3.91 14.19 6.05
N SER A 305 -4.54 15.37 6.04
CA SER A 305 -5.61 15.71 6.97
C SER A 305 -6.98 15.32 6.46
N GLY A 306 -7.86 14.90 7.37
CA GLY A 306 -9.31 14.86 7.16
C GLY A 306 -9.84 13.57 6.53
N TYR A 307 -9.19 12.44 6.73
CA TYR A 307 -9.71 11.14 6.29
C TYR A 307 -9.39 10.03 7.31
N GLY A 308 -10.10 8.90 7.19
CA GLY A 308 -9.91 7.72 8.01
C GLY A 308 -8.73 6.85 7.57
N HIS A 309 -8.83 5.55 7.84
CA HIS A 309 -7.72 4.60 7.70
C HIS A 309 -7.26 4.34 6.25
N VAL A 310 -8.15 4.42 5.25
CA VAL A 310 -7.85 4.04 3.86
C VAL A 310 -7.68 5.26 2.96
N PHE A 311 -6.46 5.55 2.51
CA PHE A 311 -6.09 6.80 1.82
C PHE A 311 -6.65 6.89 0.39
N ASN A 312 -6.66 5.76 -0.32
CA ASN A 312 -6.98 5.73 -1.75
C ASN A 312 -8.46 5.98 -2.07
N PHE A 313 -9.33 6.01 -1.05
CA PHE A 313 -10.77 6.11 -1.25
C PHE A 313 -11.29 7.55 -1.36
N ASP A 314 -10.53 8.54 -0.93
CA ASP A 314 -10.77 9.94 -1.26
C ASP A 314 -9.80 10.41 -2.35
N THR A 315 -10.30 11.07 -3.41
CA THR A 315 -9.46 11.46 -4.55
C THR A 315 -8.45 12.53 -4.20
N LYS A 316 -8.80 13.46 -3.32
CA LYS A 316 -7.87 14.52 -2.88
C LYS A 316 -6.74 13.94 -2.04
N VAL A 317 -7.07 13.05 -1.10
CA VAL A 317 -6.09 12.34 -0.27
C VAL A 317 -5.19 11.47 -1.14
N ALA A 318 -5.76 10.75 -2.12
CA ALA A 318 -5.01 9.91 -3.04
C ALA A 318 -4.02 10.70 -3.89
N ASP A 319 -4.41 11.86 -4.43
CA ASP A 319 -3.52 12.70 -5.24
C ASP A 319 -2.29 13.16 -4.42
N GLU A 320 -2.49 13.66 -3.20
CA GLU A 320 -1.40 14.08 -2.32
C GLU A 320 -0.51 12.90 -1.92
N TYR A 321 -1.12 11.77 -1.58
CA TYR A 321 -0.44 10.53 -1.20
C TYR A 321 0.42 9.98 -2.34
N HIS A 322 -0.14 9.88 -3.56
CA HIS A 322 0.59 9.37 -4.73
C HIS A 322 1.78 10.28 -5.08
N ALA A 323 1.61 11.60 -5.02
CA ALA A 323 2.68 12.54 -5.27
C ALA A 323 3.84 12.39 -4.27
N ALA A 324 3.51 12.28 -2.97
CA ALA A 324 4.50 12.08 -1.92
C ALA A 324 5.24 10.75 -2.07
N LEU A 325 4.53 9.67 -2.39
CA LEU A 325 5.12 8.35 -2.60
C LEU A 325 6.08 8.34 -3.80
N VAL A 326 5.68 8.92 -4.94
CA VAL A 326 6.56 9.05 -6.13
C VAL A 326 7.81 9.88 -5.81
N ALA A 327 7.64 10.99 -5.09
CA ALA A 327 8.76 11.84 -4.72
C ALA A 327 9.76 11.10 -3.81
N TRP A 328 9.28 10.35 -2.83
CA TRP A 328 10.12 9.57 -1.93
C TRP A 328 10.93 8.49 -2.67
N GLN A 329 10.29 7.73 -3.54
CA GLN A 329 10.95 6.66 -4.31
C GLN A 329 12.07 7.18 -5.23
N ARG A 330 11.96 8.41 -5.73
CA ARG A 330 13.02 9.06 -6.52
C ARG A 330 14.24 9.45 -5.67
N GLY A 331 14.04 9.60 -4.36
CA GLY A 331 15.09 9.96 -3.40
C GLY A 331 15.82 8.78 -2.78
N ILE A 332 15.41 7.54 -3.09
CA ILE A 332 16.10 6.30 -2.74
C ILE A 332 16.98 5.88 -3.92
#